data_254ce55c2a97d8949e23b88bcd5d6051
#
_entry.id   254ce55c2a97d8949e23b88bcd5d6051
#
_cell.length_a   1.000
_cell.length_b   1.000
_cell.length_c   1.000
_cell.angle_alpha   90.00
_cell.angle_beta   90.00
_cell.angle_gamma   90.00
#
_symmetry.space_group_name_H-M   'P 1'
#
loop_
_entity.id
_entity.type
_entity.pdbx_description
1 polymer ?
#
loop_
_entity_poly.entity_id
_entity_poly.type
_entity_poly.pdbx_seq_one_letter_code
_entity_poly.pdbx_strand_id
1 'polypeptide(L)'
;MHGYIYARWPYLYIGIGVGEHPIAKFYARIRTFLDRITPHEQRESSNSGTMADTYHGKVVPTESARKLLSIREPIELRNLERIIPYPVAKDIIMKDPDHIAVLECPCRSARENPCTPLDVCLIVGEPFASFIMEHHAGKARWIDAEEGMDILEAEAERGHVHHAFFKDAMLGRFYAICNCCSCCCGAMQSVRNGTPMLASSGYISVVDAEQCISCGTCEDICPFEAIRYEGQIPQIQFENCMGCGVCVRHCPEGAMKLVLEPRKGVPLEMDDLLQAGGYLS
;
A
#
# COMPACT_ATOMS: atom_id res chain seq x y z
N MET A 1 16.03 8.50 13.56
CA MET A 1 15.74 7.19 12.94
C MET A 1 15.32 7.34 11.46
N HIS A 2 14.51 8.30 11.07
CA HIS A 2 14.11 8.52 9.66
C HIS A 2 15.27 9.02 8.77
N GLY A 3 16.15 9.91 9.24
CA GLY A 3 17.37 10.27 8.49
C GLY A 3 18.24 9.06 8.18
N TYR A 4 18.26 8.06 9.08
CA TYR A 4 18.92 6.78 8.87
C TYR A 4 18.22 5.93 7.78
N ILE A 5 16.89 6.00 7.69
CA ILE A 5 16.11 5.33 6.65
C ILE A 5 16.40 5.98 5.28
N TYR A 6 16.36 7.31 5.17
CA TYR A 6 16.70 8.00 3.92
C TYR A 6 18.14 7.75 3.47
N ALA A 7 19.10 7.79 4.40
CA ALA A 7 20.51 7.52 4.08
C ALA A 7 20.80 6.05 3.74
N ARG A 8 20.02 5.11 4.31
CA ARG A 8 20.18 3.65 4.09
C ARG A 8 19.10 3.02 3.22
N TRP A 9 18.11 3.76 2.79
CA TRP A 9 17.03 3.27 1.95
C TRP A 9 17.53 2.51 0.69
N PRO A 10 18.55 3.00 -0.05
CA PRO A 10 19.14 2.24 -1.13
C PRO A 10 19.68 0.89 -0.70
N TYR A 11 20.33 0.82 0.47
CA TYR A 11 20.94 -0.43 0.99
C TYR A 11 19.90 -1.43 1.50
N LEU A 12 18.80 -0.96 2.09
CA LEU A 12 17.68 -1.81 2.50
C LEU A 12 17.02 -2.47 1.30
N TYR A 13 16.84 -1.74 0.21
CA TYR A 13 16.27 -2.28 -1.03
C TYR A 13 17.23 -3.21 -1.77
N ILE A 14 18.53 -3.05 -1.65
CA ILE A 14 19.51 -3.97 -2.24
C ILE A 14 19.28 -5.39 -1.69
N GLY A 15 19.06 -5.55 -0.39
CA GLY A 15 18.85 -6.85 0.24
C GLY A 15 17.58 -7.59 -0.22
N ILE A 16 16.57 -6.87 -0.68
CA ILE A 16 15.31 -7.43 -1.20
C ILE A 16 15.19 -7.35 -2.72
N GLY A 17 16.27 -6.96 -3.41
CA GLY A 17 16.32 -6.88 -4.87
C GLY A 17 15.50 -5.75 -5.49
N VAL A 18 15.24 -4.68 -4.74
CA VAL A 18 14.45 -3.53 -5.18
C VAL A 18 15.36 -2.33 -5.43
N GLY A 19 15.08 -1.56 -6.47
CA GLY A 19 15.77 -0.33 -6.82
C GLY A 19 16.54 -0.39 -8.14
N GLU A 20 17.12 0.72 -8.53
CA GLU A 20 17.80 0.89 -9.82
C GLU A 20 19.30 0.57 -9.77
N HIS A 21 19.85 0.44 -8.56
CA HIS A 21 21.26 0.15 -8.37
C HIS A 21 21.65 -1.19 -9.05
N PRO A 22 22.79 -1.27 -9.75
CA PRO A 22 23.22 -2.48 -10.45
C PRO A 22 23.25 -3.74 -9.56
N ILE A 23 23.67 -3.58 -8.31
CA ILE A 23 23.67 -4.67 -7.32
C ILE A 23 22.26 -5.14 -6.99
N ALA A 24 21.27 -4.24 -6.82
CA ALA A 24 19.88 -4.61 -6.59
C ALA A 24 19.31 -5.39 -7.77
N LYS A 25 19.58 -4.95 -9.00
CA LYS A 25 19.19 -5.65 -10.24
C LYS A 25 19.84 -7.04 -10.35
N PHE A 26 21.10 -7.17 -9.94
CA PHE A 26 21.80 -8.44 -9.90
C PHE A 26 21.18 -9.41 -8.88
N TYR A 27 20.92 -8.95 -7.66
CA TYR A 27 20.24 -9.75 -6.64
C TYR A 27 18.82 -10.17 -7.07
N ALA A 28 18.06 -9.27 -7.69
CA ALA A 28 16.74 -9.60 -8.22
C ALA A 28 16.81 -10.72 -9.25
N ARG A 29 17.80 -10.68 -10.17
CA ARG A 29 18.01 -11.73 -11.19
C ARG A 29 18.39 -13.08 -10.57
N ILE A 30 19.33 -13.08 -9.60
CA ILE A 30 19.73 -14.31 -8.90
C ILE A 30 18.53 -14.89 -8.16
N ARG A 31 17.76 -14.07 -7.46
CA ARG A 31 16.58 -14.51 -6.72
C ARG A 31 15.54 -15.12 -7.66
N THR A 32 15.23 -14.46 -8.77
CA THR A 32 14.31 -14.99 -9.79
C THR A 32 14.79 -16.34 -10.34
N PHE A 33 16.09 -16.50 -10.51
CA PHE A 33 16.69 -17.77 -10.95
C PHE A 33 16.56 -18.85 -9.87
N LEU A 34 16.91 -18.53 -8.62
CA LEU A 34 16.77 -19.46 -7.48
C LEU A 34 15.31 -19.86 -7.25
N ASP A 35 14.38 -18.92 -7.41
CA ASP A 35 12.94 -19.18 -7.25
C ASP A 35 12.39 -20.15 -8.30
N ARG A 36 13.03 -20.24 -9.49
CA ARG A 36 12.67 -21.21 -10.54
C ARG A 36 13.15 -22.62 -10.26
N ILE A 37 14.23 -22.77 -9.47
CA ILE A 37 14.86 -24.06 -9.21
C ILE A 37 14.58 -24.62 -7.81
N THR A 38 14.02 -23.82 -6.89
CA THR A 38 13.65 -24.25 -5.52
C THR A 38 12.15 -24.54 -5.45
N PRO A 39 11.74 -25.76 -5.08
CA PRO A 39 10.34 -26.10 -4.90
C PRO A 39 9.69 -25.24 -3.80
N HIS A 40 8.43 -24.87 -4.00
CA HIS A 40 7.63 -23.99 -3.12
C HIS A 40 7.47 -24.52 -1.68
N GLU A 41 7.57 -25.84 -1.50
CA GLU A 41 7.34 -26.51 -0.21
C GLU A 41 8.42 -26.30 0.86
N GLN A 42 9.60 -25.76 0.49
CA GLN A 42 10.69 -25.52 1.45
C GLN A 42 10.70 -24.11 2.08
N ARG A 43 9.74 -23.25 1.73
CA ARG A 43 9.70 -21.85 2.20
C ARG A 43 9.02 -21.64 3.56
N GLU A 44 8.27 -22.59 4.07
CA GLU A 44 7.49 -22.42 5.31
C GLU A 44 8.30 -22.61 6.61
N SER A 45 9.56 -23.02 6.56
CA SER A 45 10.31 -23.44 7.75
C SER A 45 11.49 -22.57 8.18
N SER A 46 11.75 -21.39 7.56
CA SER A 46 12.79 -20.51 8.09
C SER A 46 12.19 -19.44 9.01
N ASN A 47 12.34 -19.64 10.29
CA ASN A 47 11.95 -18.73 11.39
C ASN A 47 12.85 -17.49 11.48
N SER A 48 13.38 -16.99 10.36
CA SER A 48 14.10 -15.71 10.27
C SER A 48 13.11 -14.64 9.81
N GLY A 49 12.69 -13.77 10.73
CA GLY A 49 11.82 -12.63 10.44
C GLY A 49 12.28 -11.89 9.19
N THR A 50 11.37 -11.69 8.25
CA THR A 50 11.63 -10.96 7.01
C THR A 50 11.45 -9.46 7.25
N MET A 51 11.95 -8.61 6.35
CA MET A 51 11.65 -7.18 6.40
C MET A 51 10.13 -6.91 6.33
N ALA A 52 9.38 -7.82 5.70
CA ALA A 52 7.94 -7.76 5.63
C ALA A 52 7.26 -7.83 7.01
N ASP A 53 7.87 -8.54 7.96
CA ASP A 53 7.32 -8.68 9.33
C ASP A 53 7.45 -7.39 10.14
N THR A 54 8.38 -6.52 9.79
CA THR A 54 8.66 -5.27 10.50
C THR A 54 8.19 -4.01 9.77
N TYR A 55 7.87 -4.12 8.48
CA TYR A 55 7.41 -3.01 7.64
C TYR A 55 6.52 -3.52 6.52
N HIS A 56 5.24 -3.28 6.62
CA HIS A 56 4.25 -3.76 5.65
C HIS A 56 3.09 -2.79 5.49
N GLY A 57 2.34 -2.97 4.42
CA GLY A 57 1.18 -2.17 4.08
C GLY A 57 -0.07 -3.04 3.86
N LYS A 58 -1.20 -2.47 4.14
CA LYS A 58 -2.52 -2.96 3.74
C LYS A 58 -2.98 -2.15 2.54
N VAL A 59 -3.26 -2.80 1.43
CA VAL A 59 -3.94 -2.15 0.30
C VAL A 59 -5.32 -1.72 0.76
N VAL A 60 -5.69 -0.48 0.48
CA VAL A 60 -7.00 0.06 0.81
C VAL A 60 -7.62 0.72 -0.43
N PRO A 61 -8.90 0.46 -0.74
CA PRO A 61 -9.61 1.23 -1.74
C PRO A 61 -9.66 2.73 -1.38
N THR A 62 -9.84 3.59 -2.36
CA THR A 62 -9.83 5.05 -2.14
C THR A 62 -10.82 5.47 -1.05
N GLU A 63 -12.02 4.88 -1.03
CA GLU A 63 -13.03 5.21 -0.03
C GLU A 63 -12.59 4.83 1.39
N SER A 64 -11.97 3.65 1.57
CA SER A 64 -11.44 3.24 2.89
C SER A 64 -10.28 4.14 3.33
N ALA A 65 -9.44 4.61 2.40
CA ALA A 65 -8.38 5.58 2.69
C ALA A 65 -8.97 6.95 3.12
N ARG A 66 -10.03 7.40 2.45
CA ARG A 66 -10.77 8.62 2.83
C ARG A 66 -11.35 8.52 4.23
N LYS A 67 -11.94 7.39 4.59
CA LYS A 67 -12.48 7.15 5.94
C LYS A 67 -11.40 7.20 7.02
N LEU A 68 -10.22 6.62 6.78
CA LEU A 68 -9.07 6.74 7.67
C LEU A 68 -8.67 8.20 7.90
N LEU A 69 -8.69 9.01 6.86
CA LEU A 69 -8.32 10.42 6.91
C LEU A 69 -9.45 11.31 7.48
N SER A 70 -10.68 10.80 7.55
CA SER A 70 -11.86 11.51 8.07
C SER A 70 -12.01 11.42 9.59
N ILE A 71 -11.18 10.63 10.26
CA ILE A 71 -11.23 10.47 11.72
C ILE A 71 -10.83 11.79 12.38
N ARG A 72 -11.64 12.28 13.31
CA ARG A 72 -11.44 13.53 14.03
C ARG A 72 -11.24 13.33 15.53
N GLU A 73 -11.74 12.22 16.06
CA GLU A 73 -11.60 11.89 17.47
C GLU A 73 -10.46 10.89 17.67
N PRO A 74 -9.74 10.95 18.80
CA PRO A 74 -8.73 9.96 19.13
C PRO A 74 -9.31 8.55 19.14
N ILE A 75 -8.63 7.61 18.48
CA ILE A 75 -9.06 6.21 18.42
C ILE A 75 -7.93 5.27 18.85
N GLU A 76 -8.33 4.13 19.39
CA GLU A 76 -7.43 3.04 19.76
C GLU A 76 -8.05 1.69 19.35
N LEU A 77 -7.60 1.14 18.23
CA LEU A 77 -8.00 -0.17 17.71
C LEU A 77 -6.81 -1.13 17.82
N ARG A 78 -6.99 -2.19 18.59
CA ARG A 78 -5.95 -3.17 18.88
C ARG A 78 -6.30 -4.55 18.31
N ASN A 79 -5.28 -5.40 18.20
CA ASN A 79 -5.44 -6.80 17.82
C ASN A 79 -6.05 -6.98 16.42
N LEU A 80 -5.52 -6.22 15.45
CA LEU A 80 -5.99 -6.24 14.06
C LEU A 80 -5.35 -7.37 13.22
N GLU A 81 -4.92 -8.47 13.83
CA GLU A 81 -4.23 -9.59 13.17
C GLU A 81 -5.03 -10.21 12.03
N ARG A 82 -6.35 -10.21 12.14
CA ARG A 82 -7.23 -10.74 11.08
C ARG A 82 -7.28 -9.85 9.85
N ILE A 83 -7.07 -8.54 10.04
CA ILE A 83 -7.11 -7.52 9.00
C ILE A 83 -5.70 -7.30 8.46
N ILE A 84 -4.72 -7.24 9.36
CA ILE A 84 -3.30 -7.00 9.11
C ILE A 84 -2.56 -8.29 9.49
N PRO A 85 -2.42 -9.27 8.57
CA PRO A 85 -1.93 -10.61 8.89
C PRO A 85 -0.39 -10.65 9.02
N TYR A 86 0.17 -9.77 9.85
CA TYR A 86 1.59 -9.72 10.16
C TYR A 86 1.81 -9.78 11.69
N PRO A 87 2.88 -10.43 12.17
CA PRO A 87 3.04 -10.73 13.60
C PRO A 87 3.18 -9.50 14.50
N VAL A 88 3.76 -8.41 14.01
CA VAL A 88 4.24 -7.31 14.85
C VAL A 88 3.40 -6.04 14.74
N ALA A 89 2.99 -5.64 13.55
CA ALA A 89 2.35 -4.35 13.32
C ALA A 89 0.85 -4.50 13.09
N LYS A 90 0.02 -4.18 14.06
CA LYS A 90 -1.40 -4.53 14.07
C LYS A 90 -2.34 -3.62 14.83
N ASP A 91 -1.88 -2.46 15.24
CA ASP A 91 -2.71 -1.51 15.98
C ASP A 91 -2.91 -0.20 15.18
N ILE A 92 -4.10 0.35 15.25
CA ILE A 92 -4.39 1.71 14.82
C ILE A 92 -4.65 2.53 16.08
N ILE A 93 -3.68 3.34 16.47
CA ILE A 93 -3.79 4.25 17.62
C ILE A 93 -3.48 5.63 17.08
N MET A 94 -4.51 6.44 16.92
CA MET A 94 -4.39 7.83 16.50
C MET A 94 -4.71 8.75 17.68
N LYS A 95 -3.70 9.51 18.08
CA LYS A 95 -3.87 10.67 18.96
C LYS A 95 -3.78 11.89 18.05
N ASP A 96 -4.62 12.87 18.33
CA ASP A 96 -4.70 14.09 17.52
C ASP A 96 -4.76 13.79 16.01
N PRO A 97 -5.84 13.12 15.55
CA PRO A 97 -5.96 12.66 14.15
C PRO A 97 -6.00 13.82 13.13
N ASP A 98 -6.29 15.05 13.58
CA ASP A 98 -6.24 16.25 12.75
C ASP A 98 -4.81 16.72 12.45
N HIS A 99 -3.81 16.21 13.17
CA HIS A 99 -2.41 16.46 12.87
C HIS A 99 -1.96 15.58 11.71
N ILE A 100 -1.98 16.15 10.52
CA ILE A 100 -1.59 15.47 9.29
C ILE A 100 -0.40 16.20 8.67
N ALA A 101 0.65 15.45 8.35
CA ALA A 101 1.79 15.96 7.60
C ALA A 101 1.90 15.24 6.26
N VAL A 102 2.11 16.00 5.18
CA VAL A 102 2.51 15.41 3.90
C VAL A 102 4.03 15.41 3.80
N LEU A 103 4.58 14.27 3.35
CA LEU A 103 6.01 14.03 3.21
C LEU A 103 6.34 13.72 1.75
N GLU A 104 7.46 14.28 1.25
CA GLU A 104 8.05 13.79 -0.01
C GLU A 104 8.23 12.27 0.05
N CYS A 105 7.61 11.56 -0.90
CA CYS A 105 7.65 10.11 -0.96
C CYS A 105 9.09 9.59 -1.05
N PRO A 106 9.59 8.85 -0.05
CA PRO A 106 10.95 8.34 -0.05
C PRO A 106 11.26 7.42 -1.23
N CYS A 107 10.26 6.66 -1.65
CA CYS A 107 10.40 5.74 -2.79
C CYS A 107 10.55 6.49 -4.12
N ARG A 108 9.80 7.59 -4.32
CA ARG A 108 9.94 8.44 -5.50
C ARG A 108 11.25 9.20 -5.46
N SER A 109 11.57 9.86 -4.34
CA SER A 109 12.80 10.65 -4.15
C SER A 109 14.09 9.85 -4.32
N ALA A 110 14.04 8.52 -4.19
CA ALA A 110 15.18 7.64 -4.38
C ALA A 110 15.42 7.25 -5.85
N ARG A 111 14.60 7.73 -6.80
CA ARG A 111 14.73 7.41 -8.23
C ARG A 111 15.48 8.51 -8.97
N GLU A 112 16.19 8.14 -10.03
CA GLU A 112 16.81 9.10 -10.96
C GLU A 112 15.74 9.92 -11.70
N ASN A 113 14.64 9.26 -12.10
CA ASN A 113 13.49 9.88 -12.75
C ASN A 113 12.23 9.58 -11.94
N PRO A 114 11.95 10.33 -10.87
CA PRO A 114 10.82 10.06 -10.00
C PRO A 114 9.48 10.41 -10.66
N CYS A 115 8.44 9.66 -10.32
CA CYS A 115 7.07 10.13 -10.56
C CYS A 115 6.80 11.37 -9.72
N THR A 116 6.07 12.33 -10.27
CA THR A 116 5.65 13.56 -9.58
C THR A 116 4.13 13.56 -9.39
N PRO A 117 3.62 14.29 -8.39
CA PRO A 117 4.36 15.05 -7.37
C PRO A 117 5.10 14.15 -6.38
N LEU A 118 6.02 14.72 -5.58
CA LEU A 118 6.76 13.98 -4.55
C LEU A 118 6.01 13.96 -3.21
N ASP A 119 5.33 15.02 -2.85
CA ASP A 119 4.61 15.24 -1.60
C ASP A 119 3.25 14.50 -1.59
N VAL A 120 3.31 13.19 -1.45
CA VAL A 120 2.15 12.30 -1.55
C VAL A 120 2.06 11.24 -0.44
N CYS A 121 2.98 11.24 0.53
CA CYS A 121 2.89 10.35 1.67
C CYS A 121 2.25 11.09 2.85
N LEU A 122 1.05 10.69 3.25
CA LEU A 122 0.30 11.31 4.33
C LEU A 122 0.65 10.61 5.66
N ILE A 123 1.22 11.36 6.58
CA ILE A 123 1.51 10.89 7.94
C ILE A 123 0.39 11.39 8.84
N VAL A 124 -0.29 10.47 9.52
CA VAL A 124 -1.54 10.77 10.23
C VAL A 124 -1.41 10.56 11.72
N GLY A 125 -1.74 11.59 12.47
CA GLY A 125 -1.83 11.55 13.93
C GLY A 125 -0.49 11.60 14.66
N GLU A 126 -0.59 11.85 15.95
CA GLU A 126 0.56 11.96 16.85
C GLU A 126 0.97 10.60 17.45
N PRO A 127 2.27 10.42 17.71
CA PRO A 127 3.36 11.40 17.66
C PRO A 127 4.07 11.44 16.29
N PHE A 128 3.54 10.77 15.27
CA PHE A 128 4.27 10.50 14.04
C PHE A 128 4.34 11.72 13.13
N ALA A 129 3.25 12.51 13.05
CA ALA A 129 3.22 13.72 12.24
C ALA A 129 4.23 14.76 12.75
N SER A 130 4.25 15.06 14.06
CA SER A 130 5.24 15.96 14.66
C SER A 130 6.67 15.45 14.49
N PHE A 131 6.89 14.14 14.66
CA PHE A 131 8.21 13.54 14.46
C PHE A 131 8.73 13.76 13.03
N ILE A 132 7.88 13.58 12.03
CA ILE A 132 8.24 13.80 10.63
C ILE A 132 8.55 15.27 10.38
N MET A 133 7.73 16.19 10.88
CA MET A 133 7.96 17.63 10.73
C MET A 133 9.29 18.07 11.35
N GLU A 134 9.62 17.57 12.53
CA GLU A 134 10.88 17.90 13.22
C GLU A 134 12.12 17.36 12.48
N HIS A 135 12.03 16.13 11.94
CA HIS A 135 13.21 15.42 11.43
C HIS A 135 13.37 15.48 9.90
N HIS A 136 12.38 16.02 9.18
CA HIS A 136 12.39 16.15 7.72
C HIS A 136 12.09 17.57 7.24
N ALA A 137 12.74 18.55 7.88
CA ALA A 137 12.61 19.95 7.48
C ALA A 137 12.88 20.14 5.98
N GLY A 138 11.95 20.85 5.31
CA GLY A 138 12.00 21.10 3.86
C GLY A 138 11.52 19.95 2.98
N LYS A 139 11.17 18.80 3.56
CA LYS A 139 10.59 17.65 2.83
C LYS A 139 9.21 17.26 3.34
N ALA A 140 8.78 17.85 4.42
CA ALA A 140 7.47 17.67 5.00
C ALA A 140 6.83 19.02 5.30
N ARG A 141 5.51 19.05 5.26
CA ARG A 141 4.70 20.21 5.67
C ARG A 141 3.40 19.75 6.31
N TRP A 142 2.86 20.60 7.19
CA TRP A 142 1.52 20.39 7.73
C TRP A 142 0.46 20.60 6.64
N ILE A 143 -0.56 19.80 6.67
CA ILE A 143 -1.77 19.93 5.85
C ILE A 143 -2.99 19.71 6.72
N ASP A 144 -4.14 20.17 6.25
CA ASP A 144 -5.43 19.78 6.81
C ASP A 144 -5.97 18.51 6.11
N ALA A 145 -7.10 18.03 6.60
CA ALA A 145 -7.71 16.83 6.05
C ALA A 145 -8.34 17.07 4.67
N GLU A 146 -8.75 18.30 4.33
CA GLU A 146 -9.29 18.63 3.01
C GLU A 146 -8.19 18.50 1.96
N GLU A 147 -7.04 19.11 2.19
CA GLU A 147 -5.87 18.94 1.32
C GLU A 147 -5.42 17.47 1.25
N GLY A 148 -5.47 16.74 2.36
CA GLY A 148 -5.18 15.30 2.37
C GLY A 148 -6.14 14.51 1.48
N MET A 149 -7.42 14.84 1.48
CA MET A 149 -8.42 14.24 0.59
C MET A 149 -8.16 14.56 -0.87
N ASP A 150 -7.77 15.80 -1.18
CA ASP A 150 -7.41 16.23 -2.54
C ASP A 150 -6.20 15.46 -3.05
N ILE A 151 -5.20 15.22 -2.20
CA ILE A 151 -4.04 14.39 -2.55
C ILE A 151 -4.46 12.95 -2.84
N LEU A 152 -5.30 12.34 -2.01
CA LEU A 152 -5.82 10.99 -2.25
C LEU A 152 -6.53 10.91 -3.59
N GLU A 153 -7.41 11.85 -3.87
CA GLU A 153 -8.19 11.90 -5.10
C GLU A 153 -7.30 12.07 -6.33
N ALA A 154 -6.37 13.04 -6.30
CA ALA A 154 -5.44 13.27 -7.39
C ALA A 154 -4.53 12.07 -7.66
N GLU A 155 -4.12 11.35 -6.63
CA GLU A 155 -3.30 10.15 -6.79
C GLU A 155 -4.12 8.95 -7.28
N ALA A 156 -5.39 8.84 -6.87
CA ALA A 156 -6.32 7.84 -7.42
C ALA A 156 -6.56 8.07 -8.93
N GLU A 157 -6.73 9.35 -9.35
CA GLU A 157 -6.85 9.71 -10.77
C GLU A 157 -5.61 9.37 -11.60
N ARG A 158 -4.43 9.35 -10.99
CA ARG A 158 -3.19 8.91 -11.63
C ARG A 158 -3.04 7.38 -11.69
N GLY A 159 -4.01 6.60 -11.20
CA GLY A 159 -3.94 5.14 -11.12
C GLY A 159 -3.00 4.65 -10.01
N HIS A 160 -2.72 5.45 -9.01
CA HIS A 160 -1.89 5.08 -7.88
C HIS A 160 -2.70 4.35 -6.80
N VAL A 161 -2.00 3.52 -6.02
CA VAL A 161 -2.62 2.65 -5.01
C VAL A 161 -2.44 3.23 -3.63
N HIS A 162 -3.51 3.28 -2.85
CA HIS A 162 -3.45 3.67 -1.45
C HIS A 162 -3.07 2.48 -0.58
N HIS A 163 -2.14 2.72 0.34
CA HIS A 163 -1.73 1.72 1.33
C HIS A 163 -1.74 2.32 2.72
N ALA A 164 -2.41 1.66 3.66
CA ALA A 164 -2.23 1.91 5.08
C ALA A 164 -0.97 1.19 5.55
N PHE A 165 0.06 1.94 5.99
CA PHE A 165 1.34 1.38 6.40
C PHE A 165 1.47 1.26 7.91
N PHE A 166 2.08 0.15 8.31
CA PHE A 166 2.43 -0.22 9.67
C PHE A 166 3.93 -0.49 9.76
N LYS A 167 4.55 -0.15 10.88
CA LYS A 167 5.98 -0.33 11.04
C LYS A 167 6.34 -0.60 12.48
N ASP A 168 7.21 -1.58 12.71
CA ASP A 168 7.73 -1.93 14.04
C ASP A 168 8.42 -0.74 14.71
N ALA A 169 9.26 -0.01 13.96
CA ALA A 169 9.90 1.22 14.45
C ALA A 169 8.91 2.33 14.86
N MET A 170 7.64 2.21 14.49
CA MET A 170 6.51 3.05 14.90
C MET A 170 5.61 2.32 15.92
N LEU A 171 6.22 1.50 16.76
CA LEU A 171 5.55 0.71 17.80
C LEU A 171 4.50 -0.28 17.27
N GLY A 172 4.68 -0.78 16.05
CA GLY A 172 3.72 -1.68 15.41
C GLY A 172 2.40 -1.00 15.03
N ARG A 173 2.39 0.32 14.87
CA ARG A 173 1.16 1.08 14.62
C ARG A 173 1.03 1.52 13.19
N PHE A 174 -0.21 1.75 12.79
CA PHE A 174 -0.52 2.58 11.63
C PHE A 174 0.09 3.98 11.80
N TYR A 175 0.68 4.51 10.75
CA TYR A 175 1.28 5.84 10.80
C TYR A 175 1.16 6.64 9.50
N ALA A 176 0.85 5.96 8.38
CA ALA A 176 0.84 6.63 7.09
C ALA A 176 -0.17 6.02 6.10
N ILE A 177 -0.73 6.89 5.27
CA ILE A 177 -1.39 6.52 4.02
C ILE A 177 -0.44 6.91 2.89
N CYS A 178 0.09 5.90 2.19
CA CYS A 178 0.98 6.11 1.06
C CYS A 178 0.20 6.01 -0.26
N ASN A 179 0.54 6.86 -1.21
CA ASN A 179 -0.02 6.90 -2.56
C ASN A 179 1.02 6.37 -3.55
N CYS A 180 0.94 5.10 -3.87
CA CYS A 180 2.03 4.33 -4.46
C CYS A 180 1.87 4.11 -5.96
N CYS A 181 2.83 4.59 -6.76
CA CYS A 181 2.95 4.20 -8.17
C CYS A 181 3.67 2.86 -8.32
N SER A 182 3.28 2.08 -9.30
CA SER A 182 3.85 0.75 -9.55
C SER A 182 5.35 0.78 -9.93
N CYS A 183 5.82 1.89 -10.50
CA CYS A 183 7.20 2.06 -10.96
C CYS A 183 8.20 2.44 -9.85
N CYS A 184 7.79 3.28 -8.87
CA CYS A 184 8.71 3.77 -7.84
C CYS A 184 8.59 3.05 -6.50
N CYS A 185 7.39 2.58 -6.13
CA CYS A 185 7.12 2.06 -4.79
C CYS A 185 7.93 0.80 -4.48
N GLY A 186 8.74 0.89 -3.41
CA GLY A 186 9.56 -0.22 -2.96
C GLY A 186 8.76 -1.41 -2.47
N ALA A 187 7.64 -1.19 -1.79
CA ALA A 187 6.78 -2.27 -1.31
C ALA A 187 6.14 -3.05 -2.47
N MET A 188 5.65 -2.36 -3.51
CA MET A 188 5.10 -3.00 -4.70
C MET A 188 6.16 -3.79 -5.46
N GLN A 189 7.38 -3.23 -5.59
CA GLN A 189 8.50 -3.97 -6.19
C GLN A 189 8.92 -5.19 -5.37
N SER A 190 8.90 -5.08 -4.04
CA SER A 190 9.18 -6.22 -3.15
C SER A 190 8.19 -7.35 -3.35
N VAL A 191 6.89 -7.04 -3.47
CA VAL A 191 5.85 -8.04 -3.77
C VAL A 191 6.10 -8.72 -5.12
N ARG A 192 6.41 -7.95 -6.18
CA ARG A 192 6.79 -8.52 -7.49
C ARG A 192 8.01 -9.42 -7.40
N ASN A 193 8.93 -9.12 -6.49
CA ASN A 193 10.14 -9.91 -6.24
C ASN A 193 9.92 -11.05 -5.22
N GLY A 194 8.66 -11.35 -4.88
CA GLY A 194 8.29 -12.47 -4.00
C GLY A 194 8.45 -12.20 -2.49
N THR A 195 8.65 -10.93 -2.07
CA THR A 195 8.64 -10.57 -0.63
C THR A 195 7.26 -9.99 -0.29
N PRO A 196 6.46 -10.62 0.58
CA PRO A 196 5.06 -10.26 0.82
C PRO A 196 4.93 -9.03 1.74
N MET A 197 5.30 -7.85 1.24
CA MET A 197 5.23 -6.59 2.00
C MET A 197 3.84 -5.94 1.99
N LEU A 198 2.91 -6.43 1.18
CA LEU A 198 1.56 -5.86 1.06
C LEU A 198 0.52 -6.94 1.28
N ALA A 199 -0.44 -6.67 2.16
CA ALA A 199 -1.67 -7.45 2.30
C ALA A 199 -2.74 -6.90 1.35
N SER A 200 -3.54 -7.79 0.74
CA SER A 200 -4.67 -7.44 -0.09
C SER A 200 -5.73 -6.66 0.70
N SER A 201 -6.53 -5.86 0.00
CA SER A 201 -7.63 -5.10 0.60
C SER A 201 -8.74 -5.97 1.22
N GLY A 202 -8.86 -7.24 0.83
CA GLY A 202 -10.00 -8.10 1.14
C GLY A 202 -11.05 -8.13 0.03
N TYR A 203 -10.80 -7.39 -1.05
CA TYR A 203 -11.66 -7.35 -2.24
C TYR A 203 -10.95 -7.95 -3.45
N ILE A 204 -11.74 -8.27 -4.47
CA ILE A 204 -11.29 -8.62 -5.81
C ILE A 204 -12.09 -7.84 -6.85
N SER A 205 -11.45 -7.50 -7.97
CA SER A 205 -12.18 -6.92 -9.10
C SER A 205 -12.94 -7.99 -9.85
N VAL A 206 -14.14 -7.64 -10.30
CA VAL A 206 -14.96 -8.43 -11.22
C VAL A 206 -15.40 -7.57 -12.38
N VAL A 207 -15.69 -8.20 -13.53
CA VAL A 207 -16.18 -7.50 -14.72
C VAL A 207 -17.64 -7.88 -14.99
N ASP A 208 -18.44 -6.88 -15.29
CA ASP A 208 -19.78 -7.03 -15.84
C ASP A 208 -19.65 -7.17 -17.37
N ALA A 209 -19.83 -8.39 -17.86
CA ALA A 209 -19.63 -8.71 -19.27
C ALA A 209 -20.63 -8.01 -20.19
N GLU A 210 -21.82 -7.66 -19.71
CA GLU A 210 -22.86 -6.97 -20.49
C GLU A 210 -22.54 -5.48 -20.69
N GLN A 211 -21.82 -4.88 -19.71
CA GLN A 211 -21.40 -3.49 -19.77
C GLN A 211 -20.01 -3.30 -20.40
N CYS A 212 -19.22 -4.37 -20.50
CA CYS A 212 -17.85 -4.29 -20.97
C CYS A 212 -17.75 -4.08 -22.48
N ILE A 213 -17.15 -2.97 -22.89
CA ILE A 213 -16.88 -2.65 -24.31
C ILE A 213 -15.52 -3.13 -24.80
N SER A 214 -14.79 -3.91 -24.03
CA SER A 214 -13.46 -4.48 -24.38
C SER A 214 -12.40 -3.42 -24.74
N CYS A 215 -12.41 -2.26 -24.08
CA CYS A 215 -11.53 -1.11 -24.41
C CYS A 215 -10.07 -1.28 -23.98
N GLY A 216 -9.73 -2.27 -23.14
CA GLY A 216 -8.35 -2.52 -22.67
C GLY A 216 -7.89 -1.68 -21.47
N THR A 217 -8.54 -0.57 -21.16
CA THR A 217 -8.08 0.38 -20.12
C THR A 217 -7.76 -0.28 -18.78
N CYS A 218 -8.55 -1.27 -18.34
CA CYS A 218 -8.35 -1.94 -17.06
C CYS A 218 -7.08 -2.82 -17.02
N GLU A 219 -6.65 -3.40 -18.14
CA GLU A 219 -5.38 -4.13 -18.26
C GLU A 219 -4.21 -3.17 -18.21
N ASP A 220 -4.25 -2.10 -19.02
CA ASP A 220 -3.16 -1.11 -19.12
C ASP A 220 -2.87 -0.40 -17.79
N ILE A 221 -3.93 -0.07 -17.05
CA ILE A 221 -3.77 0.70 -15.81
C ILE A 221 -3.52 -0.17 -14.57
N CYS A 222 -3.66 -1.51 -14.67
CA CYS A 222 -3.56 -2.37 -13.49
C CYS A 222 -2.15 -2.34 -12.86
N PRO A 223 -1.98 -1.78 -11.65
CA PRO A 223 -0.65 -1.61 -11.05
C PRO A 223 -0.04 -2.92 -10.55
N PHE A 224 -0.83 -4.00 -10.49
CA PHE A 224 -0.42 -5.35 -10.08
C PHE A 224 -0.39 -6.34 -11.25
N GLU A 225 -0.63 -5.88 -12.48
CA GLU A 225 -0.63 -6.72 -13.68
C GLU A 225 -1.58 -7.92 -13.55
N ALA A 226 -2.71 -7.72 -12.85
CA ALA A 226 -3.66 -8.75 -12.50
C ALA A 226 -4.79 -8.93 -13.52
N ILE A 227 -4.80 -8.17 -14.60
CA ILE A 227 -5.85 -8.21 -15.63
C ILE A 227 -5.20 -8.57 -16.95
N ARG A 228 -5.80 -9.52 -17.67
CA ARG A 228 -5.38 -9.96 -19.00
C ARG A 228 -6.58 -10.19 -19.89
N TYR A 229 -6.44 -9.86 -21.16
CA TYR A 229 -7.44 -10.21 -22.15
C TYR A 229 -7.14 -11.58 -22.78
N GLU A 230 -8.06 -12.51 -22.55
CA GLU A 230 -8.12 -13.80 -23.23
C GLU A 230 -9.45 -13.86 -23.98
N GLY A 231 -9.49 -13.19 -25.15
CA GLY A 231 -10.72 -12.98 -25.93
C GLY A 231 -11.31 -11.56 -25.78
N GLN A 232 -12.61 -11.43 -25.62
CA GLN A 232 -13.29 -10.12 -25.58
C GLN A 232 -13.49 -9.57 -24.16
N ILE A 233 -13.46 -10.42 -23.14
CA ILE A 233 -13.71 -10.04 -21.76
C ILE A 233 -12.42 -10.19 -20.94
N PRO A 234 -12.04 -9.17 -20.14
CA PRO A 234 -10.83 -9.26 -19.33
C PRO A 234 -10.97 -10.34 -18.25
N GLN A 235 -9.90 -11.12 -18.08
CA GLN A 235 -9.78 -12.13 -17.03
C GLN A 235 -8.99 -11.56 -15.86
N ILE A 236 -9.51 -11.74 -14.65
CA ILE A 236 -8.86 -11.29 -13.43
C ILE A 236 -8.02 -12.44 -12.86
N GLN A 237 -6.71 -12.23 -12.79
CA GLN A 237 -5.80 -13.18 -12.16
C GLN A 237 -5.94 -13.06 -10.64
N PHE A 238 -6.58 -14.06 -10.04
CA PHE A 238 -6.92 -14.06 -8.62
C PHE A 238 -5.71 -13.75 -7.74
N GLU A 239 -4.59 -14.45 -7.94
CA GLU A 239 -3.42 -14.31 -7.08
C GLU A 239 -2.81 -12.89 -7.11
N ASN A 240 -2.80 -12.25 -8.26
CA ASN A 240 -2.20 -10.95 -8.46
C ASN A 240 -3.12 -9.79 -8.05
N CYS A 241 -4.44 -9.98 -8.10
CA CYS A 241 -5.38 -8.92 -7.78
C CYS A 241 -5.33 -8.58 -6.28
N MET A 242 -4.99 -7.34 -5.97
CA MET A 242 -4.92 -6.83 -4.59
C MET A 242 -6.18 -6.06 -4.17
N GLY A 243 -7.21 -5.97 -5.03
CA GLY A 243 -8.46 -5.29 -4.72
C GLY A 243 -8.30 -3.79 -4.46
N CYS A 244 -7.41 -3.12 -5.19
CA CYS A 244 -7.11 -1.70 -4.97
C CYS A 244 -8.16 -0.74 -5.55
N GLY A 245 -8.99 -1.18 -6.51
CA GLY A 245 -10.04 -0.38 -7.12
C GLY A 245 -9.61 0.52 -8.29
N VAL A 246 -8.32 0.54 -8.66
CA VAL A 246 -7.83 1.39 -9.77
C VAL A 246 -8.58 1.11 -11.07
N CYS A 247 -8.77 -0.15 -11.44
CA CYS A 247 -9.50 -0.54 -12.65
C CYS A 247 -10.99 -0.17 -12.58
N VAL A 248 -11.59 -0.14 -11.40
CA VAL A 248 -12.98 0.28 -11.18
C VAL A 248 -13.13 1.77 -11.48
N ARG A 249 -12.24 2.58 -10.94
CA ARG A 249 -12.23 4.03 -11.12
C ARG A 249 -12.06 4.44 -12.59
N HIS A 250 -11.21 3.72 -13.32
CA HIS A 250 -10.84 4.09 -14.70
C HIS A 250 -11.64 3.36 -15.76
N CYS A 251 -12.65 2.57 -15.39
CA CYS A 251 -13.52 1.94 -16.35
C CYS A 251 -14.53 2.96 -16.91
N PRO A 252 -14.49 3.31 -18.20
CA PRO A 252 -15.36 4.37 -18.75
C PRO A 252 -16.84 3.98 -18.70
N GLU A 253 -17.15 2.68 -18.76
CA GLU A 253 -18.52 2.17 -18.74
C GLU A 253 -18.97 1.68 -17.35
N GLY A 254 -18.12 1.79 -16.31
CA GLY A 254 -18.43 1.27 -14.99
C GLY A 254 -18.61 -0.24 -14.92
N ALA A 255 -18.10 -0.97 -15.92
CA ALA A 255 -18.20 -2.43 -16.00
C ALA A 255 -17.34 -3.15 -14.96
N MET A 256 -16.33 -2.49 -14.40
CA MET A 256 -15.48 -3.05 -13.34
C MET A 256 -16.05 -2.73 -11.96
N LYS A 257 -16.08 -3.72 -11.07
CA LYS A 257 -16.59 -3.57 -9.69
C LYS A 257 -15.65 -4.27 -8.72
N LEU A 258 -15.58 -3.77 -7.48
CA LEU A 258 -14.95 -4.50 -6.35
C LEU A 258 -16.04 -5.31 -5.64
N VAL A 259 -15.73 -6.57 -5.36
CA VAL A 259 -16.55 -7.45 -4.53
C VAL A 259 -15.72 -8.00 -3.37
N LEU A 260 -16.36 -8.22 -2.23
CA LEU A 260 -15.73 -8.84 -1.06
C LEU A 260 -15.30 -10.26 -1.43
N GLU A 261 -14.05 -10.60 -1.12
CA GLU A 261 -13.50 -11.93 -1.35
C GLU A 261 -12.76 -12.41 -0.08
N PRO A 262 -13.37 -13.23 0.76
CA PRO A 262 -12.80 -13.65 2.04
C PRO A 262 -11.42 -14.33 1.93
N ARG A 263 -11.11 -14.98 0.81
CA ARG A 263 -9.79 -15.59 0.55
C ARG A 263 -8.69 -14.53 0.33
N LYS A 264 -9.04 -13.28 0.06
CA LYS A 264 -8.14 -12.12 -0.01
C LYS A 264 -7.91 -11.45 1.34
N GLY A 265 -8.52 -11.97 2.40
CA GLY A 265 -8.42 -11.46 3.76
C GLY A 265 -9.58 -10.56 4.16
N VAL A 266 -9.46 -9.94 5.33
CA VAL A 266 -10.49 -9.05 5.89
C VAL A 266 -10.19 -7.61 5.49
N PRO A 267 -11.18 -6.85 4.98
CA PRO A 267 -11.02 -5.43 4.68
C PRO A 267 -10.67 -4.59 5.90
N LEU A 268 -9.99 -3.48 5.67
CA LEU A 268 -9.78 -2.43 6.67
C LEU A 268 -10.89 -1.39 6.50
N GLU A 269 -12.05 -1.67 7.11
CA GLU A 269 -13.23 -0.80 7.07
C GLU A 269 -13.41 -0.12 8.42
N MET A 270 -13.20 1.20 8.44
CA MET A 270 -13.19 1.96 9.68
C MET A 270 -14.56 2.00 10.36
N ASP A 271 -15.64 2.08 9.59
CA ASP A 271 -17.00 2.11 10.15
C ASP A 271 -17.30 0.84 10.96
N ASP A 272 -16.94 -0.33 10.40
CA ASP A 272 -17.15 -1.62 11.06
C ASP A 272 -16.27 -1.76 12.32
N LEU A 273 -15.03 -1.28 12.24
CA LEU A 273 -14.07 -1.35 13.34
C LEU A 273 -14.45 -0.44 14.48
N LEU A 274 -14.91 0.77 14.20
CA LEU A 274 -15.37 1.73 15.22
C LEU A 274 -16.64 1.24 15.91
N GLN A 275 -17.58 0.64 15.17
CA GLN A 275 -18.77 0.02 15.74
C GLN A 275 -18.41 -1.17 16.65
N ALA A 276 -17.54 -2.06 16.18
CA ALA A 276 -17.10 -3.23 16.96
C ALA A 276 -16.31 -2.85 18.22
N GLY A 277 -15.53 -1.76 18.17
CA GLY A 277 -14.75 -1.22 19.29
C GLY A 277 -15.56 -0.39 20.31
N GLY A 278 -16.84 -0.14 20.07
CA GLY A 278 -17.70 0.63 20.98
C GLY A 278 -17.46 2.14 20.97
N TYR A 279 -16.81 2.68 19.94
CA TYR A 279 -16.50 4.11 19.80
C TYR A 279 -17.65 4.94 19.21
N LEU A 280 -18.75 4.29 18.79
CA LEU A 280 -19.97 4.95 18.27
C LEU A 280 -21.13 4.73 19.27
N SER A 281 -21.00 5.19 20.49
CA SER A 281 -22.12 5.25 21.45
C SER A 281 -22.35 6.66 21.92
#